data_97aa52aae3ab7eb4b199d7f8649029df
#
_entry.id   97aa52aae3ab7eb4b199d7f8649029df
#
_cell.length_a   1.000
_cell.length_b   1.000
_cell.length_c   1.000
_cell.angle_alpha   90.00
_cell.angle_beta   90.00
_cell.angle_gamma   90.00
#
_symmetry.space_group_name_H-M   'P 1'
#
loop_
_entity.id
_entity.type
_entity.pdbx_description
1 polymer ?
#
loop_
_entity_poly.entity_id
_entity_poly.type
_entity_poly.pdbx_seq_one_letter_code
_entity_poly.pdbx_strand_id
1 'polypeptide(L)'
;MDPQRSIRHNLEFLQTELVSRLESIKIYLDDTSPEAAENIFKRSGYISNLKQRIHEACYRYLAETDNSNAPEVLRVRAIDIIATELESIAGLGEEFVQQSIYLEDPGRINFPRLLAQLDIVIEAVAMVHTALFENDTQVAIKIGRTQERLERKFGKLLKKNAASLRDTSDAENLLSIAFTAYSIERMGDSLLTISEAIISSNLGMVMDSTRFQAMQDFSKISDSTNTEGLNIQNVAETRSGAAISSIRLSDGDSGSYPAIFKQGHTKKLKRERKGVESWHDVFPGLAPQILSWKKKGKSASLLIEHLSGSTFEQILLNQSIEMLQDVLQELRNTLYSVWTETLADKPVSAQFMRQLEKRISDVYTVHPEFQDRTQVICGREIASFDSLAAKAAEIETGLQAPFS
;
A
#
# COMPACT_ATOMS: atom_id res chain seq x y z
N MET A 1 25.33 7.73 24.14
CA MET A 1 25.45 7.85 22.67
C MET A 1 24.03 8.09 22.17
N ASP A 2 23.79 9.10 21.38
CA ASP A 2 22.46 9.41 20.87
C ASP A 2 21.93 8.19 20.06
N PRO A 3 20.82 7.55 20.46
CA PRO A 3 20.30 6.35 19.78
C PRO A 3 20.03 6.58 18.30
N GLN A 4 19.50 7.74 17.91
CA GLN A 4 19.21 8.09 16.54
C GLN A 4 20.48 8.15 15.67
N ARG A 5 21.54 8.74 16.21
CA ARG A 5 22.82 8.82 15.52
C ARG A 5 23.44 7.45 15.31
N SER A 6 23.29 6.54 16.29
CA SER A 6 23.76 5.16 16.18
C SER A 6 22.98 4.38 15.10
N ILE A 7 21.66 4.51 15.05
CA ILE A 7 20.80 3.87 14.05
C ILE A 7 21.19 4.33 12.65
N ARG A 8 21.28 5.65 12.45
CA ARG A 8 21.68 6.24 11.17
C ARG A 8 23.03 5.72 10.68
N HIS A 9 24.02 5.69 11.54
CA HIS A 9 25.38 5.27 11.21
C HIS A 9 25.45 3.76 10.87
N ASN A 10 24.75 2.92 11.62
CA ASN A 10 24.68 1.49 11.33
C ASN A 10 23.98 1.22 10.00
N LEU A 11 22.94 1.98 9.64
CA LEU A 11 22.28 1.84 8.35
C LEU A 11 23.17 2.27 7.18
N GLU A 12 23.95 3.34 7.34
CA GLU A 12 24.95 3.79 6.37
C GLU A 12 26.01 2.73 6.14
N PHE A 13 26.52 2.09 7.22
CA PHE A 13 27.44 0.98 7.12
C PHE A 13 26.85 -0.23 6.41
N LEU A 14 25.60 -0.61 6.74
CA LEU A 14 24.91 -1.72 6.09
C LEU A 14 24.76 -1.48 4.58
N GLN A 15 24.34 -0.27 4.19
CA GLN A 15 24.24 0.12 2.79
C GLN A 15 25.58 0.06 2.07
N THR A 16 26.63 0.61 2.68
CA THR A 16 27.97 0.63 2.08
C THR A 16 28.53 -0.77 1.90
N GLU A 17 28.39 -1.63 2.90
CA GLU A 17 28.81 -3.03 2.82
C GLU A 17 28.05 -3.80 1.75
N LEU A 18 26.73 -3.57 1.62
CA LEU A 18 25.94 -4.19 0.57
C LEU A 18 26.38 -3.74 -0.83
N VAL A 19 26.61 -2.44 -1.05
CA VAL A 19 27.13 -1.93 -2.33
C VAL A 19 28.46 -2.58 -2.67
N SER A 20 29.41 -2.62 -1.70
CA SER A 20 30.72 -3.27 -1.88
C SER A 20 30.57 -4.75 -2.26
N ARG A 21 29.60 -5.43 -1.67
CA ARG A 21 29.33 -6.84 -1.95
C ARG A 21 28.74 -7.06 -3.34
N LEU A 22 27.78 -6.24 -3.77
CA LEU A 22 27.22 -6.30 -5.11
C LEU A 22 28.27 -5.98 -6.18
N GLU A 23 29.19 -5.04 -5.92
CA GLU A 23 30.34 -4.79 -6.79
C GLU A 23 31.30 -6.01 -6.85
N SER A 24 31.50 -6.71 -5.73
CA SER A 24 32.29 -7.96 -5.73
C SER A 24 31.64 -9.05 -6.58
N ILE A 25 30.31 -9.11 -6.62
CA ILE A 25 29.56 -10.04 -7.49
C ILE A 25 29.77 -9.66 -8.97
N LYS A 26 29.85 -8.39 -9.31
CA LYS A 26 30.19 -7.95 -10.69
C LYS A 26 31.59 -8.40 -11.09
N ILE A 27 32.57 -8.25 -10.20
CA ILE A 27 33.95 -8.70 -10.45
C ILE A 27 33.97 -10.22 -10.64
N TYR A 28 33.25 -10.98 -9.81
CA TYR A 28 33.12 -12.43 -9.96
C TYR A 28 32.54 -12.83 -11.35
N LEU A 29 31.60 -12.08 -11.88
CA LEU A 29 31.01 -12.37 -13.19
C LEU A 29 32.02 -12.18 -14.35
N ASP A 30 33.02 -11.36 -14.16
CA ASP A 30 34.09 -11.17 -15.15
C ASP A 30 35.15 -12.28 -15.08
N ASP A 31 35.41 -12.86 -13.89
CA ASP A 31 36.47 -13.85 -13.67
C ASP A 31 35.94 -15.26 -13.35
N THR A 32 34.70 -15.42 -12.94
CA THR A 32 34.02 -16.70 -12.57
C THR A 32 34.89 -17.74 -11.84
N SER A 33 35.91 -17.27 -11.08
CA SER A 33 36.83 -18.15 -10.37
C SER A 33 36.21 -18.67 -9.06
N PRO A 34 36.54 -19.93 -8.65
CA PRO A 34 36.06 -20.48 -7.38
C PRO A 34 36.51 -19.65 -6.18
N GLU A 35 37.70 -19.07 -6.22
CA GLU A 35 38.23 -18.19 -5.16
C GLU A 35 37.42 -16.91 -5.02
N ALA A 36 37.01 -16.30 -6.12
CA ALA A 36 36.15 -15.11 -6.09
C ALA A 36 34.75 -15.43 -5.50
N ALA A 37 34.17 -16.55 -5.86
CA ALA A 37 32.93 -17.04 -5.29
C ALA A 37 33.05 -17.27 -3.76
N GLU A 38 34.11 -17.97 -3.32
CA GLU A 38 34.37 -18.24 -1.90
C GLU A 38 34.50 -16.94 -1.08
N ASN A 39 35.16 -15.92 -1.63
CA ASN A 39 35.30 -14.62 -0.96
C ASN A 39 33.96 -13.89 -0.76
N ILE A 40 33.00 -14.08 -1.66
CA ILE A 40 31.64 -13.55 -1.51
C ILE A 40 30.94 -14.24 -0.33
N PHE A 41 31.03 -15.56 -0.22
CA PHE A 41 30.36 -16.34 0.84
C PHE A 41 31.00 -16.15 2.23
N LYS A 42 32.32 -15.95 2.33
CA LYS A 42 33.01 -15.74 3.61
C LYS A 42 32.51 -14.53 4.43
N ARG A 43 31.91 -13.53 3.79
CA ARG A 43 31.41 -12.30 4.43
C ARG A 43 29.91 -12.32 4.75
N SER A 44 29.20 -13.43 4.53
CA SER A 44 27.73 -13.46 4.64
C SER A 44 27.18 -13.06 6.01
N GLY A 45 27.82 -13.46 7.10
CA GLY A 45 27.35 -13.14 8.46
C GLY A 45 27.48 -11.67 8.89
N TYR A 46 28.29 -10.87 8.18
CA TYR A 46 28.53 -9.47 8.61
C TYR A 46 27.31 -8.58 8.38
N ILE A 47 26.65 -8.70 7.25
CA ILE A 47 25.41 -7.95 6.93
C ILE A 47 24.30 -8.32 7.90
N SER A 48 24.11 -9.61 8.21
CA SER A 48 23.14 -10.07 9.21
C SER A 48 23.42 -9.49 10.61
N ASN A 49 24.67 -9.40 11.01
CA ASN A 49 25.05 -8.77 12.28
C ASN A 49 24.75 -7.27 12.31
N LEU A 50 24.98 -6.56 11.21
CA LEU A 50 24.64 -5.13 11.10
C LEU A 50 23.12 -4.93 11.16
N LYS A 51 22.34 -5.73 10.43
CA LYS A 51 20.88 -5.72 10.53
C LYS A 51 20.42 -5.91 11.97
N GLN A 52 20.91 -6.96 12.65
CA GLN A 52 20.52 -7.25 14.03
C GLN A 52 20.80 -6.06 14.97
N ARG A 53 21.94 -5.40 14.82
CA ARG A 53 22.27 -4.19 15.59
C ARG A 53 21.27 -3.05 15.33
N ILE A 54 20.84 -2.88 14.08
CA ILE A 54 19.85 -1.86 13.71
C ILE A 54 18.51 -2.19 14.37
N HIS A 55 18.04 -3.44 14.27
CA HIS A 55 16.80 -3.91 14.91
C HIS A 55 16.81 -3.68 16.42
N GLU A 56 17.87 -4.07 17.11
CA GLU A 56 18.01 -3.87 18.56
C GLU A 56 18.00 -2.38 18.93
N ALA A 57 18.64 -1.53 18.14
CA ALA A 57 18.67 -0.09 18.36
C ALA A 57 17.28 0.54 18.09
N CYS A 58 16.58 0.13 17.04
CA CYS A 58 15.22 0.55 16.74
C CYS A 58 14.24 0.14 17.85
N TYR A 59 14.34 -1.11 18.31
CA TYR A 59 13.48 -1.63 19.38
C TYR A 59 13.68 -0.89 20.70
N ARG A 60 14.94 -0.65 21.06
CA ARG A 60 15.29 0.13 22.27
C ARG A 60 14.76 1.55 22.18
N TYR A 61 14.94 2.20 21.06
CA TYR A 61 14.45 3.55 20.82
C TYR A 61 12.94 3.65 20.99
N LEU A 62 12.18 2.71 20.39
CA LEU A 62 10.73 2.68 20.50
C LEU A 62 10.24 2.37 21.93
N ALA A 63 10.99 1.56 22.70
CA ALA A 63 10.65 1.24 24.08
C ALA A 63 10.90 2.42 25.06
N GLU A 64 11.85 3.30 24.74
CA GLU A 64 12.23 4.45 25.57
C GLU A 64 11.48 5.74 25.18
N THR A 65 10.85 5.77 23.99
CA THR A 65 10.17 6.96 23.45
C THR A 65 8.66 6.86 23.70
N ASP A 66 8.06 7.97 24.14
CA ASP A 66 6.61 8.07 24.22
C ASP A 66 6.01 7.97 22.79
N ASN A 67 5.16 6.95 22.56
CA ASN A 67 4.54 6.64 21.27
C ASN A 67 3.58 7.74 20.75
N SER A 68 3.49 8.88 21.41
CA SER A 68 2.69 10.03 20.97
C SER A 68 3.20 10.70 19.69
N ASN A 69 4.48 10.48 19.31
CA ASN A 69 5.08 11.05 18.09
C ASN A 69 5.00 10.07 16.90
N ALA A 70 3.83 9.98 16.27
CA ALA A 70 3.55 9.07 15.16
C ALA A 70 4.57 9.17 13.97
N PRO A 71 5.04 10.35 13.52
CA PRO A 71 6.05 10.45 12.45
C PRO A 71 7.38 9.79 12.81
N GLU A 72 7.85 9.94 14.03
CA GLU A 72 9.10 9.34 14.52
C GLU A 72 9.00 7.80 14.56
N VAL A 73 7.88 7.29 15.06
CA VAL A 73 7.59 5.84 15.07
C VAL A 73 7.62 5.27 13.65
N LEU A 74 7.02 5.95 12.69
CA LEU A 74 7.03 5.53 11.28
C LEU A 74 8.45 5.55 10.70
N ARG A 75 9.27 6.53 11.08
CA ARG A 75 10.66 6.61 10.64
C ARG A 75 11.49 5.43 11.15
N VAL A 76 11.36 5.10 12.43
CA VAL A 76 12.07 3.96 13.03
C VAL A 76 11.61 2.64 12.41
N ARG A 77 10.30 2.46 12.18
CA ARG A 77 9.76 1.30 11.46
C ARG A 77 10.29 1.21 10.03
N ALA A 78 10.41 2.33 9.33
CA ALA A 78 10.97 2.35 7.99
C ALA A 78 12.43 1.88 7.99
N ILE A 79 13.24 2.32 8.95
CA ILE A 79 14.64 1.89 9.11
C ILE A 79 14.71 0.37 9.35
N ASP A 80 13.84 -0.17 10.20
CA ASP A 80 13.76 -1.60 10.51
C ASP A 80 13.45 -2.44 9.26
N ILE A 81 12.46 -2.00 8.46
CA ILE A 81 12.11 -2.61 7.17
C ILE A 81 13.29 -2.51 6.19
N ILE A 82 13.88 -1.33 6.05
CA ILE A 82 15.00 -1.09 5.13
C ILE A 82 16.18 -2.00 5.47
N ALA A 83 16.53 -2.14 6.74
CA ALA A 83 17.62 -3.04 7.17
C ALA A 83 17.34 -4.50 6.81
N THR A 84 16.08 -4.95 6.94
CA THR A 84 15.64 -6.29 6.54
C THR A 84 15.77 -6.49 5.04
N GLU A 85 15.30 -5.54 4.25
CA GLU A 85 15.32 -5.65 2.79
C GLU A 85 16.74 -5.52 2.19
N LEU A 86 17.61 -4.71 2.80
CA LEU A 86 19.02 -4.66 2.40
C LEU A 86 19.75 -5.99 2.67
N GLU A 87 19.45 -6.66 3.79
CA GLU A 87 19.96 -8.03 4.01
C GLU A 87 19.39 -9.02 3.01
N SER A 88 18.08 -8.93 2.69
CA SER A 88 17.45 -9.76 1.68
C SER A 88 18.15 -9.62 0.32
N ILE A 89 18.47 -8.40 -0.11
CA ILE A 89 19.23 -8.14 -1.34
C ILE A 89 20.62 -8.80 -1.27
N ALA A 90 21.29 -8.79 -0.13
CA ALA A 90 22.58 -9.46 0.05
C ALA A 90 22.46 -10.98 -0.13
N GLY A 91 21.45 -11.60 0.49
CA GLY A 91 21.14 -13.02 0.35
C GLY A 91 20.83 -13.42 -1.10
N LEU A 92 20.02 -12.59 -1.79
CA LEU A 92 19.74 -12.77 -3.23
C LEU A 92 20.99 -12.65 -4.09
N GLY A 93 21.96 -11.83 -3.69
CA GLY A 93 23.29 -11.76 -4.31
C GLY A 93 24.08 -13.06 -4.15
N GLU A 94 24.02 -13.69 -2.98
CA GLU A 94 24.62 -15.00 -2.76
C GLU A 94 23.94 -16.10 -3.59
N GLU A 95 22.58 -16.11 -3.60
CA GLU A 95 21.82 -17.03 -4.45
C GLU A 95 22.19 -16.87 -5.93
N PHE A 96 22.35 -15.65 -6.40
CA PHE A 96 22.80 -15.35 -7.76
C PHE A 96 24.15 -16.00 -8.08
N VAL A 97 25.14 -15.84 -7.21
CA VAL A 97 26.46 -16.47 -7.38
C VAL A 97 26.36 -17.99 -7.33
N GLN A 98 25.60 -18.53 -6.37
CA GLN A 98 25.40 -19.96 -6.22
C GLN A 98 24.78 -20.60 -7.47
N GLN A 99 23.76 -19.96 -8.06
CA GLN A 99 23.13 -20.45 -9.29
C GLN A 99 24.06 -20.37 -10.50
N SER A 100 24.96 -19.37 -10.54
CA SER A 100 25.91 -19.22 -11.64
C SER A 100 27.01 -20.30 -11.64
N ILE A 101 27.33 -20.89 -10.48
CA ILE A 101 28.32 -21.99 -10.36
C ILE A 101 27.83 -23.29 -11.04
N TYR A 102 26.51 -23.51 -11.10
CA TYR A 102 25.92 -24.70 -11.75
C TYR A 102 25.93 -24.62 -13.28
N LEU A 103 26.42 -23.55 -13.87
CA LEU A 103 26.52 -23.40 -15.32
C LEU A 103 27.72 -24.17 -15.84
N GLU A 104 27.49 -25.15 -16.73
CA GLU A 104 28.54 -25.93 -17.38
C GLU A 104 29.41 -25.05 -18.29
N ASP A 105 28.80 -24.04 -18.93
CA ASP A 105 29.49 -23.10 -19.82
C ASP A 105 29.08 -21.64 -19.50
N PRO A 106 29.82 -20.96 -18.61
CA PRO A 106 29.59 -19.56 -18.29
C PRO A 106 29.60 -18.63 -19.52
N GLY A 107 30.35 -18.98 -20.58
CA GLY A 107 30.41 -18.18 -21.83
C GLY A 107 29.10 -18.07 -22.57
N ARG A 108 28.10 -18.91 -22.28
CA ARG A 108 26.76 -18.86 -22.88
C ARG A 108 25.83 -17.83 -22.22
N ILE A 109 26.18 -17.35 -21.04
CA ILE A 109 25.40 -16.28 -20.39
C ILE A 109 25.71 -14.96 -21.06
N ASN A 110 24.66 -14.16 -21.31
CA ASN A 110 24.83 -12.77 -21.66
C ASN A 110 25.12 -11.96 -20.39
N PHE A 111 26.31 -12.17 -19.79
CA PHE A 111 26.76 -11.45 -18.59
C PHE A 111 26.61 -9.94 -18.70
N PRO A 112 26.92 -9.25 -19.82
CA PRO A 112 26.71 -7.80 -19.94
C PRO A 112 25.26 -7.37 -19.66
N ARG A 113 24.27 -8.22 -19.97
CA ARG A 113 22.86 -7.92 -19.65
C ARG A 113 22.55 -8.08 -18.18
N LEU A 114 23.12 -9.07 -17.49
CA LEU A 114 22.94 -9.27 -16.06
C LEU A 114 23.69 -8.22 -15.28
N LEU A 115 24.91 -7.89 -15.67
CA LEU A 115 25.70 -6.78 -15.11
C LEU A 115 24.92 -5.47 -15.17
N ALA A 116 24.36 -5.11 -16.32
CA ALA A 116 23.54 -3.92 -16.47
C ALA A 116 22.24 -3.93 -15.62
N GLN A 117 21.78 -5.09 -15.16
CA GLN A 117 20.68 -5.17 -14.22
C GLN A 117 21.18 -5.01 -12.78
N LEU A 118 22.33 -5.57 -12.47
CA LEU A 118 22.97 -5.42 -11.16
C LEU A 118 23.39 -3.95 -10.92
N ASP A 119 23.88 -3.25 -11.94
CA ASP A 119 24.15 -1.80 -11.86
C ASP A 119 22.92 -1.00 -11.45
N ILE A 120 21.74 -1.34 -12.00
CA ILE A 120 20.48 -0.70 -11.62
C ILE A 120 20.16 -0.92 -10.14
N VAL A 121 20.44 -2.12 -9.60
CA VAL A 121 20.25 -2.43 -8.18
C VAL A 121 21.24 -1.64 -7.32
N ILE A 122 22.51 -1.62 -7.68
CA ILE A 122 23.57 -0.90 -6.97
C ILE A 122 23.26 0.60 -6.89
N GLU A 123 22.88 1.21 -8.02
CA GLU A 123 22.47 2.61 -8.06
C GLU A 123 21.28 2.88 -7.14
N ALA A 124 20.28 2.00 -7.13
CA ALA A 124 19.10 2.14 -6.29
C ALA A 124 19.45 2.00 -4.80
N VAL A 125 20.26 1.01 -4.42
CA VAL A 125 20.74 0.83 -3.04
C VAL A 125 21.53 2.07 -2.58
N ALA A 126 22.40 2.62 -3.42
CA ALA A 126 23.21 3.81 -3.08
C ALA A 126 22.36 5.06 -2.76
N MET A 127 21.14 5.14 -3.28
CA MET A 127 20.22 6.26 -3.05
C MET A 127 19.40 6.15 -1.74
N VAL A 128 19.38 5.00 -1.06
CA VAL A 128 18.49 4.74 0.07
C VAL A 128 18.71 5.71 1.23
N HIS A 129 19.96 5.91 1.65
CA HIS A 129 20.29 6.80 2.77
C HIS A 129 19.84 8.24 2.50
N THR A 130 20.14 8.78 1.32
CA THR A 130 19.74 10.13 0.92
C THR A 130 18.22 10.26 0.91
N ALA A 131 17.52 9.32 0.27
CA ALA A 131 16.06 9.35 0.19
C ALA A 131 15.38 9.38 1.57
N LEU A 132 15.93 8.62 2.55
CA LEU A 132 15.35 8.54 3.89
C LEU A 132 15.71 9.75 4.77
N PHE A 133 16.99 10.14 4.83
CA PHE A 133 17.48 11.12 5.81
C PHE A 133 17.38 12.57 5.33
N GLU A 134 17.29 12.80 4.01
CA GLU A 134 16.99 14.10 3.43
C GLU A 134 15.49 14.27 3.13
N ASN A 135 14.65 13.26 3.47
CA ASN A 135 13.21 13.21 3.21
C ASN A 135 12.87 13.37 1.71
N ASP A 136 13.76 12.89 0.82
CA ASP A 136 13.56 13.01 -0.63
C ASP A 136 12.64 11.91 -1.17
N THR A 137 11.36 12.21 -1.22
CA THR A 137 10.34 11.28 -1.72
C THR A 137 10.46 11.03 -3.22
N GLN A 138 11.05 11.96 -4.00
CA GLN A 138 11.26 11.75 -5.45
C GLN A 138 12.35 10.71 -5.69
N VAL A 139 13.43 10.74 -4.91
CA VAL A 139 14.47 9.72 -4.92
C VAL A 139 13.90 8.37 -4.48
N ALA A 140 13.06 8.34 -3.45
CA ALA A 140 12.38 7.10 -3.03
C ALA A 140 11.54 6.48 -4.15
N ILE A 141 10.78 7.28 -4.92
CA ILE A 141 10.04 6.82 -6.09
C ILE A 141 10.96 6.26 -7.18
N LYS A 142 12.11 6.91 -7.39
CA LYS A 142 13.10 6.44 -8.37
C LYS A 142 13.63 5.06 -7.99
N ILE A 143 13.86 4.81 -6.69
CA ILE A 143 14.22 3.49 -6.15
C ILE A 143 13.12 2.47 -6.47
N GLY A 144 11.85 2.75 -6.15
CA GLY A 144 10.75 1.82 -6.38
C GLY A 144 10.50 1.49 -7.86
N ARG A 145 10.72 2.44 -8.78
CA ARG A 145 10.59 2.21 -10.23
C ARG A 145 11.63 1.22 -10.79
N THR A 146 12.65 0.91 -10.01
CA THR A 146 13.64 -0.12 -10.37
C THR A 146 12.99 -1.48 -10.52
N GLN A 147 12.04 -1.84 -9.66
CA GLN A 147 11.29 -3.09 -9.72
C GLN A 147 10.63 -3.30 -11.09
N GLU A 148 9.85 -2.33 -11.61
CA GLU A 148 9.19 -2.44 -12.91
C GLU A 148 10.20 -2.62 -14.07
N ARG A 149 11.40 -2.05 -13.94
CA ARG A 149 12.47 -2.18 -14.94
C ARG A 149 13.05 -3.58 -14.95
N LEU A 150 13.29 -4.16 -13.77
CA LEU A 150 13.86 -5.50 -13.61
C LEU A 150 12.84 -6.58 -14.00
N GLU A 151 11.59 -6.47 -13.54
CA GLU A 151 10.49 -7.37 -13.90
C GLU A 151 10.31 -7.46 -15.44
N ARG A 152 10.29 -6.32 -16.13
CA ARG A 152 10.18 -6.31 -17.61
C ARG A 152 11.36 -6.99 -18.29
N LYS A 153 12.58 -6.85 -17.74
CA LYS A 153 13.78 -7.50 -18.30
C LYS A 153 13.73 -9.01 -18.08
N PHE A 154 13.36 -9.44 -16.85
CA PHE A 154 13.19 -10.84 -16.51
C PHE A 154 12.09 -11.50 -17.35
N GLY A 155 10.91 -10.89 -17.47
CA GLY A 155 9.82 -11.43 -18.29
C GLY A 155 10.19 -11.62 -19.78
N LYS A 156 11.04 -10.74 -20.34
CA LYS A 156 11.57 -10.91 -21.70
C LYS A 156 12.55 -12.09 -21.80
N LEU A 157 13.42 -12.25 -20.79
CA LEU A 157 14.38 -13.34 -20.72
C LEU A 157 13.64 -14.67 -20.57
N LEU A 158 12.67 -14.76 -19.66
CA LEU A 158 11.88 -15.97 -19.42
C LEU A 158 11.13 -16.43 -20.68
N LYS A 159 10.49 -15.51 -21.41
CA LYS A 159 9.82 -15.81 -22.68
C LYS A 159 10.78 -16.35 -23.71
N LYS A 160 11.98 -15.79 -23.82
CA LYS A 160 13.02 -16.25 -24.74
C LYS A 160 13.50 -17.66 -24.37
N ASN A 161 13.82 -17.89 -23.08
CA ASN A 161 14.28 -19.19 -22.59
C ASN A 161 13.21 -20.27 -22.78
N ALA A 162 11.94 -19.97 -22.46
CA ALA A 162 10.83 -20.91 -22.63
C ALA A 162 10.61 -21.33 -24.10
N ALA A 163 10.86 -20.44 -25.06
CA ALA A 163 10.82 -20.79 -26.47
C ALA A 163 11.98 -21.73 -26.87
N SER A 164 13.19 -21.48 -26.35
CA SER A 164 14.39 -22.28 -26.63
C SER A 164 14.34 -23.66 -25.98
N LEU A 165 13.68 -23.84 -24.83
CA LEU A 165 13.55 -25.13 -24.12
C LEU A 165 12.82 -26.22 -24.93
N ARG A 166 12.06 -25.84 -25.97
CA ARG A 166 11.31 -26.77 -26.81
C ARG A 166 12.20 -27.59 -27.76
N ASP A 167 13.34 -27.02 -28.13
CA ASP A 167 14.17 -27.53 -29.23
C ASP A 167 15.63 -27.77 -28.83
N THR A 168 15.97 -27.77 -27.52
CA THR A 168 17.37 -27.81 -27.08
C THR A 168 17.68 -28.96 -26.13
N SER A 169 18.91 -29.51 -26.23
CA SER A 169 19.51 -30.37 -25.21
C SER A 169 20.14 -29.58 -24.04
N ASP A 170 20.05 -28.25 -24.04
CA ASP A 170 20.72 -27.32 -23.12
C ASP A 170 19.76 -26.78 -22.03
N ALA A 171 18.81 -27.62 -21.61
CA ALA A 171 17.75 -27.21 -20.68
C ALA A 171 18.29 -26.75 -19.32
N GLU A 172 19.33 -27.39 -18.78
CA GLU A 172 19.93 -27.09 -17.49
C GLU A 172 20.53 -25.68 -17.47
N ASN A 173 21.30 -25.30 -18.49
CA ASN A 173 21.87 -23.98 -18.59
C ASN A 173 20.77 -22.89 -18.72
N LEU A 174 19.72 -23.15 -19.51
CA LEU A 174 18.59 -22.20 -19.65
C LEU A 174 17.83 -22.01 -18.33
N LEU A 175 17.69 -23.06 -17.52
CA LEU A 175 17.08 -22.96 -16.20
C LEU A 175 18.00 -22.21 -15.23
N SER A 176 19.28 -22.52 -15.16
CA SER A 176 20.25 -21.83 -14.31
C SER A 176 20.31 -20.34 -14.64
N ILE A 177 20.32 -19.95 -15.94
CA ILE A 177 20.22 -18.54 -16.36
C ILE A 177 18.90 -17.90 -15.89
N ALA A 178 17.78 -18.64 -15.94
CA ALA A 178 16.50 -18.11 -15.49
C ALA A 178 16.50 -17.87 -13.97
N PHE A 179 17.03 -18.80 -13.17
CA PHE A 179 17.13 -18.63 -11.71
C PHE A 179 18.10 -17.52 -11.31
N THR A 180 19.23 -17.40 -11.98
CA THR A 180 20.18 -16.31 -11.79
C THR A 180 19.52 -14.93 -12.06
N ALA A 181 18.78 -14.83 -13.16
CA ALA A 181 18.05 -13.58 -13.48
C ALA A 181 16.86 -13.33 -12.52
N TYR A 182 16.25 -14.37 -11.99
CA TYR A 182 15.17 -14.28 -11.00
C TYR A 182 15.65 -13.71 -9.67
N SER A 183 16.87 -14.06 -9.22
CA SER A 183 17.44 -13.46 -8.01
C SER A 183 17.57 -11.94 -8.15
N ILE A 184 17.97 -11.42 -9.33
CA ILE A 184 18.03 -9.97 -9.57
C ILE A 184 16.63 -9.33 -9.62
N GLU A 185 15.65 -10.01 -10.19
CA GLU A 185 14.26 -9.52 -10.23
C GLU A 185 13.71 -9.38 -8.81
N ARG A 186 13.93 -10.36 -7.93
CA ARG A 186 13.54 -10.30 -6.51
C ARG A 186 14.26 -9.19 -5.74
N MET A 187 15.50 -8.83 -6.09
CA MET A 187 16.12 -7.61 -5.54
C MET A 187 15.30 -6.36 -5.85
N GLY A 188 14.64 -6.35 -7.01
CA GLY A 188 13.70 -5.28 -7.38
C GLY A 188 12.50 -5.20 -6.45
N ASP A 189 11.94 -6.34 -6.04
CA ASP A 189 10.83 -6.39 -5.08
C ASP A 189 11.24 -5.82 -3.71
N SER A 190 12.45 -6.18 -3.22
CA SER A 190 13.01 -5.59 -2.00
C SER A 190 13.19 -4.07 -2.13
N LEU A 191 13.66 -3.58 -3.28
CA LEU A 191 13.78 -2.14 -3.53
C LEU A 191 12.44 -1.41 -3.57
N LEU A 192 11.38 -2.06 -4.05
CA LEU A 192 10.02 -1.53 -3.98
C LEU A 192 9.56 -1.38 -2.52
N THR A 193 9.76 -2.42 -1.70
CA THR A 193 9.43 -2.39 -0.26
C THR A 193 10.22 -1.28 0.47
N ILE A 194 11.51 -1.11 0.17
CA ILE A 194 12.34 -0.01 0.70
C ILE A 194 11.75 1.35 0.29
N SER A 195 11.40 1.51 -0.97
CA SER A 195 10.77 2.75 -1.47
C SER A 195 9.50 3.10 -0.71
N GLU A 196 8.61 2.14 -0.52
CA GLU A 196 7.34 2.33 0.20
C GLU A 196 7.54 2.66 1.68
N ALA A 197 8.54 2.05 2.33
CA ALA A 197 8.92 2.37 3.69
C ALA A 197 9.44 3.82 3.80
N ILE A 198 10.30 4.25 2.89
CA ILE A 198 10.82 5.63 2.84
C ILE A 198 9.69 6.63 2.59
N ILE A 199 8.83 6.39 1.59
CA ILE A 199 7.69 7.26 1.28
C ILE A 199 6.79 7.39 2.52
N SER A 200 6.48 6.27 3.17
CA SER A 200 5.65 6.27 4.39
C SER A 200 6.29 7.07 5.52
N SER A 201 7.61 6.95 5.72
CA SER A 201 8.36 7.72 6.70
C SER A 201 8.34 9.22 6.39
N ASN A 202 8.65 9.59 5.15
CA ASN A 202 8.75 10.99 4.74
C ASN A 202 7.40 11.72 4.80
N LEU A 203 6.30 10.99 4.55
CA LEU A 203 4.93 11.55 4.61
C LEU A 203 4.31 11.46 6.01
N GLY A 204 4.93 10.75 6.96
CA GLY A 204 4.36 10.53 8.28
C GLY A 204 3.10 9.65 8.27
N MET A 205 2.89 8.82 7.24
CA MET A 205 1.72 7.96 7.09
C MET A 205 2.03 6.74 6.22
N VAL A 206 1.33 5.62 6.45
CA VAL A 206 1.48 4.41 5.63
C VAL A 206 1.02 4.68 4.19
N MET A 207 1.92 4.48 3.24
CA MET A 207 1.70 4.79 1.83
C MET A 207 2.41 3.78 0.93
N ASP A 208 1.68 3.16 0.00
CA ASP A 208 2.30 2.38 -1.07
C ASP A 208 2.68 3.25 -2.28
N SER A 209 3.60 2.76 -3.10
CA SER A 209 4.12 3.48 -4.27
C SER A 209 3.03 3.76 -5.33
N THR A 210 2.10 2.83 -5.50
CA THR A 210 0.99 2.96 -6.47
C THR A 210 0.05 4.08 -6.07
N ARG A 211 -0.26 4.17 -4.77
CA ARG A 211 -1.10 5.22 -4.18
C ARG A 211 -0.44 6.58 -4.32
N PHE A 212 0.84 6.67 -3.99
CA PHE A 212 1.58 7.91 -4.12
C PHE A 212 1.67 8.40 -5.57
N GLN A 213 1.98 7.50 -6.53
CA GLN A 213 1.98 7.84 -7.95
C GLN A 213 0.60 8.32 -8.45
N ALA A 214 -0.48 7.66 -8.01
CA ALA A 214 -1.83 8.08 -8.37
C ALA A 214 -2.14 9.49 -7.83
N MET A 215 -1.68 9.82 -6.62
CA MET A 215 -1.82 11.15 -6.04
C MET A 215 -1.02 12.21 -6.81
N GLN A 216 0.23 11.91 -7.17
CA GLN A 216 1.04 12.81 -8.02
C GLN A 216 0.41 13.06 -9.38
N ASP A 217 -0.23 12.06 -9.97
CA ASP A 217 -0.92 12.24 -11.25
C ASP A 217 -2.12 13.18 -11.15
N PHE A 218 -2.74 13.30 -9.97
CA PHE A 218 -3.78 14.30 -9.73
C PHE A 218 -3.20 15.71 -9.50
N SER A 219 -2.08 15.84 -8.81
CA SER A 219 -1.44 17.14 -8.56
C SER A 219 -0.96 17.82 -9.86
N LYS A 220 -0.57 17.05 -10.87
CA LYS A 220 -0.19 17.58 -12.20
C LYS A 220 -1.36 18.15 -13.01
N ILE A 221 -2.61 17.85 -12.66
CA ILE A 221 -3.79 18.41 -13.32
C ILE A 221 -4.09 19.83 -12.81
N SER A 222 -3.69 20.12 -11.58
CA SER A 222 -3.79 21.45 -10.96
C SER A 222 -2.50 22.21 -11.20
N ASP A 223 -2.14 22.63 -12.37
CA ASP A 223 -0.97 23.40 -12.86
C ASP A 223 0.18 23.73 -11.88
N SER A 224 0.17 23.15 -10.68
CA SER A 224 1.21 23.29 -9.67
C SER A 224 2.33 22.30 -9.92
N THR A 225 3.37 22.74 -10.59
CA THR A 225 4.62 22.03 -10.89
C THR A 225 5.46 21.71 -9.63
N ASN A 226 5.00 22.06 -8.44
CA ASN A 226 5.74 21.91 -7.18
C ASN A 226 5.08 20.88 -6.27
N THR A 227 5.59 19.64 -6.30
CA THR A 227 5.21 18.55 -5.37
C THR A 227 5.65 18.80 -3.92
N GLU A 228 6.45 19.84 -3.65
CA GLU A 228 6.89 20.25 -2.30
C GLU A 228 5.74 20.85 -1.46
N GLY A 229 4.60 21.19 -2.06
CA GLY A 229 3.44 21.77 -1.39
C GLY A 229 2.31 20.78 -1.05
N LEU A 230 2.45 19.48 -1.33
CA LEU A 230 1.43 18.48 -0.99
C LEU A 230 1.46 18.16 0.51
N ASN A 231 0.65 18.86 1.28
CA ASN A 231 0.42 18.52 2.69
C ASN A 231 -0.63 17.41 2.74
N ILE A 232 -0.18 16.17 2.98
CA ILE A 232 -1.01 14.97 2.99
C ILE A 232 -1.29 14.60 4.45
N GLN A 233 -2.55 14.51 4.81
CA GLN A 233 -2.97 14.00 6.12
C GLN A 233 -3.81 12.74 5.93
N ASN A 234 -3.54 11.72 6.73
CA ASN A 234 -4.37 10.52 6.74
C ASN A 234 -5.69 10.82 7.45
N VAL A 235 -6.81 10.63 6.74
CA VAL A 235 -8.15 10.90 7.32
C VAL A 235 -8.74 9.65 7.95
N ALA A 236 -8.63 8.50 7.30
CA ALA A 236 -9.07 7.20 7.83
C ALA A 236 -8.67 6.05 6.90
N GLU A 237 -8.46 4.86 7.49
CA GLU A 237 -8.53 3.60 6.75
C GLU A 237 -9.96 3.06 6.85
N THR A 238 -10.64 2.90 5.72
CA THR A 238 -11.98 2.33 5.75
C THR A 238 -11.91 0.82 5.89
N ARG A 239 -12.81 0.22 6.72
CA ARG A 239 -13.02 -1.23 6.84
C ARG A 239 -13.23 -1.93 5.49
N SER A 240 -13.45 -1.18 4.44
CA SER A 240 -13.73 -1.65 3.09
C SER A 240 -12.49 -1.75 2.17
N GLY A 241 -11.28 -1.53 2.69
CA GLY A 241 -10.03 -1.63 1.94
C GLY A 241 -9.81 -0.51 0.90
N ALA A 242 -10.54 0.60 0.99
CA ALA A 242 -10.24 1.83 0.25
C ALA A 242 -9.41 2.75 1.15
N ALA A 243 -8.25 3.17 0.67
CA ALA A 243 -7.41 4.11 1.37
C ALA A 243 -7.89 5.54 1.11
N ILE A 244 -8.11 6.32 2.17
CA ILE A 244 -8.58 7.70 2.13
C ILE A 244 -7.50 8.62 2.68
N SER A 245 -7.14 9.65 1.91
CA SER A 245 -6.21 10.70 2.33
C SER A 245 -6.78 12.08 2.06
N SER A 246 -6.59 13.00 2.98
CA SER A 246 -6.79 14.42 2.73
C SER A 246 -5.56 14.98 2.02
N ILE A 247 -5.76 15.71 0.94
CA ILE A 247 -4.73 16.37 0.16
C ILE A 247 -5.05 17.85 0.11
N ARG A 248 -4.05 18.71 0.30
CA ARG A 248 -4.19 20.12 -0.04
C ARG A 248 -3.68 20.36 -1.44
N LEU A 249 -4.56 20.84 -2.31
CA LEU A 249 -4.23 21.25 -3.66
C LEU A 249 -3.93 22.74 -3.66
N SER A 250 -2.78 23.13 -4.19
CA SER A 250 -2.47 24.56 -4.41
C SER A 250 -2.97 24.97 -5.79
N ASP A 251 -3.83 25.96 -5.85
CA ASP A 251 -4.22 26.60 -7.10
C ASP A 251 -3.46 27.94 -7.15
N GLY A 252 -2.57 28.11 -8.12
CA GLY A 252 -1.49 29.09 -8.17
C GLY A 252 -1.78 30.52 -7.66
N ASP A 253 -2.99 31.05 -7.86
CA ASP A 253 -3.39 32.42 -7.46
C ASP A 253 -4.57 32.44 -6.46
N SER A 254 -5.28 31.34 -6.25
CA SER A 254 -6.57 31.31 -5.51
C SER A 254 -6.51 30.65 -4.13
N GLY A 255 -5.34 30.22 -3.67
CA GLY A 255 -5.18 29.58 -2.37
C GLY A 255 -5.23 28.04 -2.45
N SER A 256 -4.93 27.41 -1.31
CA SER A 256 -4.93 25.95 -1.15
C SER A 256 -6.29 25.47 -0.66
N TYR A 257 -6.96 24.58 -1.38
CA TYR A 257 -8.19 23.94 -0.91
C TYR A 257 -7.99 22.45 -0.60
N PRO A 258 -8.63 21.93 0.46
CA PRO A 258 -8.51 20.55 0.82
C PRO A 258 -9.37 19.65 -0.09
N ALA A 259 -8.85 18.48 -0.44
CA ALA A 259 -9.55 17.46 -1.19
C ALA A 259 -9.35 16.07 -0.56
N ILE A 260 -10.27 15.15 -0.80
CA ILE A 260 -10.19 13.77 -0.34
C ILE A 260 -9.80 12.88 -1.52
N PHE A 261 -8.69 12.17 -1.37
CA PHE A 261 -8.23 11.17 -2.32
C PHE A 261 -8.65 9.78 -1.87
N LYS A 262 -9.30 9.03 -2.76
CA LYS A 262 -9.67 7.62 -2.55
C LYS A 262 -9.08 6.76 -3.65
N GLN A 263 -8.47 5.62 -3.27
CA GLN A 263 -7.99 4.61 -4.22
C GLN A 263 -8.55 3.24 -3.84
N GLY A 264 -8.88 2.45 -4.86
CA GLY A 264 -9.41 1.11 -4.64
C GLY A 264 -9.78 0.40 -5.94
N HIS A 265 -10.46 -0.74 -5.82
CA HIS A 265 -10.86 -1.54 -6.97
C HIS A 265 -11.83 -0.78 -7.89
N THR A 266 -11.54 -0.79 -9.21
CA THR A 266 -12.28 -0.03 -10.25
C THR A 266 -13.80 -0.21 -10.16
N LYS A 267 -14.31 -1.46 -9.98
CA LYS A 267 -15.76 -1.72 -9.94
C LYS A 267 -16.43 -1.03 -8.76
N LYS A 268 -15.76 -1.01 -7.60
CA LYS A 268 -16.27 -0.43 -6.36
C LYS A 268 -16.32 1.09 -6.46
N LEU A 269 -15.19 1.73 -6.81
CA LEU A 269 -15.11 3.18 -6.94
C LEU A 269 -15.98 3.73 -8.08
N LYS A 270 -16.17 2.97 -9.18
CA LYS A 270 -17.12 3.36 -10.23
C LYS A 270 -18.56 3.39 -9.72
N ARG A 271 -18.96 2.45 -8.84
CA ARG A 271 -20.30 2.46 -8.23
C ARG A 271 -20.44 3.64 -7.28
N GLU A 272 -19.43 3.89 -6.43
CA GLU A 272 -19.41 5.04 -5.52
C GLU A 272 -19.53 6.35 -6.29
N ARG A 273 -18.71 6.54 -7.33
CA ARG A 273 -18.76 7.69 -8.22
C ARG A 273 -20.18 7.92 -8.77
N LYS A 274 -20.78 6.88 -9.34
CA LYS A 274 -22.15 7.00 -9.88
C LYS A 274 -23.18 7.35 -8.82
N GLY A 275 -23.04 6.81 -7.60
CA GLY A 275 -23.92 7.16 -6.48
C GLY A 275 -23.80 8.64 -6.11
N VAL A 276 -22.58 9.18 -6.02
CA VAL A 276 -22.36 10.60 -5.75
C VAL A 276 -22.91 11.47 -6.87
N GLU A 277 -22.63 11.13 -8.14
CA GLU A 277 -23.16 11.86 -9.30
C GLU A 277 -24.69 11.89 -9.32
N SER A 278 -25.36 10.76 -9.01
CA SER A 278 -26.83 10.70 -8.98
C SER A 278 -27.46 11.59 -7.89
N TRP A 279 -26.77 11.77 -6.76
CA TRP A 279 -27.24 12.68 -5.70
C TRP A 279 -27.12 14.16 -6.08
N HIS A 280 -26.17 14.54 -6.92
CA HIS A 280 -26.10 15.89 -7.46
C HIS A 280 -27.31 16.26 -8.34
N ASP A 281 -27.86 15.26 -9.05
CA ASP A 281 -29.04 15.44 -9.88
C ASP A 281 -30.32 15.53 -9.04
N VAL A 282 -30.38 14.79 -7.92
CA VAL A 282 -31.59 14.66 -7.08
C VAL A 282 -31.63 15.76 -5.99
N PHE A 283 -30.53 15.96 -5.28
CA PHE A 283 -30.42 16.93 -4.19
C PHE A 283 -29.06 17.63 -4.22
N PRO A 284 -28.90 18.72 -4.99
CA PRO A 284 -27.65 19.46 -5.10
C PRO A 284 -27.11 19.92 -3.73
N GLY A 285 -25.83 19.67 -3.48
CA GLY A 285 -25.15 20.06 -2.23
C GLY A 285 -25.19 19.02 -1.11
N LEU A 286 -25.95 17.91 -1.24
CA LEU A 286 -25.94 16.85 -0.23
C LEU A 286 -24.68 15.99 -0.28
N ALA A 287 -24.13 15.76 -1.46
CA ALA A 287 -22.92 14.98 -1.66
C ALA A 287 -21.73 15.86 -2.08
N PRO A 288 -20.48 15.49 -1.72
CA PRO A 288 -19.31 16.23 -2.12
C PRO A 288 -19.09 16.20 -3.63
N GLN A 289 -18.52 17.25 -4.20
CA GLN A 289 -18.23 17.32 -5.63
C GLN A 289 -17.13 16.33 -6.02
N ILE A 290 -17.25 15.73 -7.21
CA ILE A 290 -16.20 14.90 -7.80
C ILE A 290 -15.27 15.81 -8.60
N LEU A 291 -14.05 15.98 -8.09
CA LEU A 291 -13.05 16.84 -8.70
C LEU A 291 -12.31 16.13 -9.84
N SER A 292 -12.04 14.82 -9.68
CA SER A 292 -11.37 14.04 -10.72
C SER A 292 -11.56 12.53 -10.54
N TRP A 293 -11.44 11.80 -11.65
CA TRP A 293 -11.51 10.35 -11.72
C TRP A 293 -10.45 9.79 -12.67
N LYS A 294 -9.66 8.80 -12.19
CA LYS A 294 -8.70 8.08 -13.04
C LYS A 294 -8.82 6.57 -12.86
N LYS A 295 -8.60 5.83 -13.96
CA LYS A 295 -8.59 4.37 -13.96
C LYS A 295 -7.27 3.87 -14.51
N LYS A 296 -6.61 2.95 -13.78
CA LYS A 296 -5.40 2.26 -14.22
C LYS A 296 -5.60 0.75 -13.99
N GLY A 297 -5.89 0.00 -15.07
CA GLY A 297 -6.13 -1.44 -15.00
C GLY A 297 -7.32 -1.82 -14.11
N LYS A 298 -7.07 -2.61 -13.06
CA LYS A 298 -8.05 -3.05 -12.06
C LYS A 298 -8.25 -2.05 -10.92
N SER A 299 -7.35 -1.07 -10.78
CA SER A 299 -7.42 0.00 -9.79
C SER A 299 -8.02 1.27 -10.37
N ALA A 300 -8.63 2.09 -9.52
CA ALA A 300 -9.09 3.42 -9.85
C ALA A 300 -8.84 4.37 -8.69
N SER A 301 -8.80 5.66 -9.01
CA SER A 301 -8.63 6.73 -8.05
C SER A 301 -9.71 7.79 -8.24
N LEU A 302 -10.23 8.31 -7.15
CA LEU A 302 -11.27 9.31 -7.08
C LEU A 302 -10.79 10.45 -6.20
N LEU A 303 -10.88 11.66 -6.72
CA LEU A 303 -10.66 12.89 -5.97
C LEU A 303 -11.99 13.57 -5.76
N ILE A 304 -12.33 13.84 -4.52
CA ILE A 304 -13.58 14.49 -4.13
C ILE A 304 -13.30 15.70 -3.25
N GLU A 305 -14.23 16.62 -3.24
CA GLU A 305 -14.22 17.77 -2.35
C GLU A 305 -14.12 17.35 -0.87
N HIS A 306 -13.35 18.09 -0.09
CA HIS A 306 -13.32 17.94 1.36
C HIS A 306 -14.38 18.85 1.99
N LEU A 307 -15.40 18.27 2.55
CA LEU A 307 -16.39 19.01 3.33
C LEU A 307 -15.81 19.27 4.71
N SER A 308 -15.68 20.54 5.08
CA SER A 308 -15.19 20.95 6.39
C SER A 308 -16.21 20.62 7.48
N GLY A 309 -15.75 20.17 8.64
CA GLY A 309 -16.60 19.87 9.79
C GLY A 309 -16.17 18.62 10.54
N SER A 310 -16.98 18.20 11.49
CA SER A 310 -16.79 16.99 12.29
C SER A 310 -17.78 15.90 11.88
N THR A 311 -17.38 14.64 11.95
CA THR A 311 -18.30 13.53 11.76
C THR A 311 -19.31 13.46 12.92
N PHE A 312 -20.48 12.90 12.67
CA PHE A 312 -21.48 12.70 13.72
C PHE A 312 -20.94 11.89 14.90
N GLU A 313 -20.08 10.90 14.64
CA GLU A 313 -19.39 10.13 15.68
C GLU A 313 -18.47 11.01 16.54
N GLN A 314 -17.70 11.91 15.95
CA GLN A 314 -16.86 12.86 16.69
C GLN A 314 -17.69 13.79 17.57
N ILE A 315 -18.83 14.25 17.07
CA ILE A 315 -19.75 15.09 17.83
C ILE A 315 -20.34 14.31 19.00
N LEU A 316 -20.83 13.09 18.75
CA LEU A 316 -21.41 12.22 19.76
C LEU A 316 -20.44 11.91 20.91
N LEU A 317 -19.16 11.68 20.59
CA LEU A 317 -18.15 11.28 21.56
C LEU A 317 -17.48 12.45 22.30
N ASN A 318 -17.44 13.64 21.70
CA ASN A 318 -16.58 14.72 22.20
C ASN A 318 -17.28 16.06 22.48
N GLN A 319 -18.57 16.20 22.12
CA GLN A 319 -19.29 17.45 22.26
C GLN A 319 -20.32 17.43 23.38
N SER A 320 -20.85 18.61 23.74
CA SER A 320 -21.90 18.74 24.77
C SER A 320 -23.25 18.16 24.29
N ILE A 321 -24.14 17.90 25.25
CA ILE A 321 -25.50 17.39 24.97
C ILE A 321 -26.31 18.41 24.15
N GLU A 322 -26.12 19.69 24.42
CA GLU A 322 -26.79 20.77 23.69
C GLU A 322 -26.38 20.78 22.21
N MET A 323 -25.08 20.69 21.92
CA MET A 323 -24.56 20.61 20.56
C MET A 323 -25.09 19.36 19.86
N LEU A 324 -25.15 18.21 20.55
CA LEU A 324 -25.70 16.98 20.01
C LEU A 324 -27.19 17.11 19.64
N GLN A 325 -27.99 17.81 20.46
CA GLN A 325 -29.39 18.06 20.20
C GLN A 325 -29.58 18.95 18.95
N ASP A 326 -28.77 20.00 18.81
CA ASP A 326 -28.80 20.89 17.65
C ASP A 326 -28.45 20.13 16.38
N VAL A 327 -27.40 19.30 16.41
CA VAL A 327 -26.99 18.49 15.25
C VAL A 327 -28.03 17.44 14.88
N LEU A 328 -28.68 16.79 15.87
CA LEU A 328 -29.76 15.85 15.63
C LEU A 328 -30.99 16.54 14.98
N GLN A 329 -31.30 17.76 15.43
CA GLN A 329 -32.38 18.57 14.86
C GLN A 329 -32.08 18.91 13.42
N GLU A 330 -30.85 19.34 13.11
CA GLU A 330 -30.44 19.67 11.74
C GLU A 330 -30.41 18.46 10.82
N LEU A 331 -29.91 17.31 11.33
CA LEU A 331 -29.98 16.03 10.61
C LEU A 331 -31.42 15.64 10.28
N ARG A 332 -32.33 15.82 11.23
CA ARG A 332 -33.77 15.55 11.02
C ARG A 332 -34.35 16.48 9.95
N ASN A 333 -34.02 17.75 9.99
CA ASN A 333 -34.50 18.74 9.02
C ASN A 333 -34.00 18.39 7.59
N THR A 334 -32.71 18.06 7.47
CA THR A 334 -32.09 17.66 6.21
C THR A 334 -32.74 16.41 5.65
N LEU A 335 -32.90 15.35 6.48
CA LEU A 335 -33.54 14.11 6.07
C LEU A 335 -34.99 14.33 5.64
N TYR A 336 -35.72 15.17 6.37
CA TYR A 336 -37.11 15.50 6.01
C TYR A 336 -37.17 16.20 4.65
N SER A 337 -36.29 17.14 4.37
CA SER A 337 -36.23 17.83 3.08
C SER A 337 -35.88 16.84 1.95
N VAL A 338 -34.87 15.99 2.14
CA VAL A 338 -34.49 14.96 1.18
C VAL A 338 -35.67 14.01 0.89
N TRP A 339 -36.32 13.50 1.93
CA TRP A 339 -37.44 12.58 1.77
C TRP A 339 -38.65 13.23 1.10
N THR A 340 -38.88 14.50 1.34
CA THR A 340 -39.96 15.24 0.69
C THR A 340 -39.72 15.40 -0.81
N GLU A 341 -38.47 15.67 -1.19
CA GLU A 341 -38.10 15.84 -2.61
C GLU A 341 -37.95 14.51 -3.37
N THR A 342 -37.61 13.44 -2.66
CA THR A 342 -37.39 12.12 -3.26
C THR A 342 -38.59 11.18 -3.08
N LEU A 343 -39.73 11.72 -2.62
CA LEU A 343 -40.96 10.94 -2.41
C LEU A 343 -41.42 10.28 -3.69
N ALA A 344 -41.48 8.95 -3.72
CA ALA A 344 -41.94 8.20 -4.87
C ALA A 344 -43.44 8.02 -4.85
N ASP A 345 -44.09 8.04 -6.02
CA ASP A 345 -45.55 7.79 -6.20
C ASP A 345 -45.95 6.36 -5.82
N LYS A 346 -45.01 5.43 -5.80
CA LYS A 346 -45.22 4.02 -5.47
C LYS A 346 -44.25 3.56 -4.40
N PRO A 347 -44.67 2.66 -3.50
CA PRO A 347 -43.78 2.09 -2.48
C PRO A 347 -42.55 1.43 -3.12
N VAL A 348 -41.37 1.73 -2.56
CA VAL A 348 -40.10 1.14 -2.99
C VAL A 348 -39.58 0.21 -1.90
N SER A 349 -39.22 -1.01 -2.26
CA SER A 349 -38.60 -1.96 -1.33
C SER A 349 -37.14 -1.67 -1.18
N ALA A 350 -36.65 -1.51 0.07
CA ALA A 350 -35.26 -1.35 0.38
C ALA A 350 -34.42 -2.63 0.14
N GLN A 351 -35.08 -3.79 -0.03
CA GLN A 351 -34.46 -5.10 -0.28
C GLN A 351 -33.40 -5.49 0.72
N PHE A 352 -33.52 -5.08 1.99
CA PHE A 352 -32.56 -5.39 3.04
C PHE A 352 -32.41 -6.89 3.25
N MET A 353 -33.53 -7.61 3.27
CA MET A 353 -33.50 -9.06 3.47
C MET A 353 -32.88 -9.80 2.30
N ARG A 354 -33.10 -9.37 1.07
CA ARG A 354 -32.42 -9.93 -0.11
C ARG A 354 -30.90 -9.71 -0.07
N GLN A 355 -30.44 -8.60 0.52
CA GLN A 355 -29.02 -8.34 0.72
C GLN A 355 -28.44 -9.21 1.83
N LEU A 356 -29.19 -9.43 2.91
CA LEU A 356 -28.81 -10.29 4.02
C LEU A 356 -28.68 -11.75 3.58
N GLU A 357 -29.68 -12.29 2.88
CA GLU A 357 -29.70 -13.65 2.34
C GLU A 357 -28.46 -13.96 1.48
N LYS A 358 -28.03 -13.01 0.64
CA LYS A 358 -26.83 -13.16 -0.18
C LYS A 358 -25.52 -13.24 0.62
N ARG A 359 -25.50 -12.76 1.85
CA ARG A 359 -24.32 -12.67 2.69
C ARG A 359 -24.33 -13.67 3.85
N ILE A 360 -25.44 -14.30 4.11
CA ILE A 360 -25.62 -15.15 5.29
C ILE A 360 -24.66 -16.34 5.30
N SER A 361 -24.42 -16.95 4.11
CA SER A 361 -23.46 -18.03 3.94
C SER A 361 -22.02 -17.59 4.24
N ASP A 362 -21.65 -16.37 3.83
CA ASP A 362 -20.32 -15.79 4.11
C ASP A 362 -20.16 -15.51 5.61
N VAL A 363 -21.24 -15.03 6.25
CA VAL A 363 -21.27 -14.82 7.72
C VAL A 363 -21.04 -16.12 8.45
N TYR A 364 -21.73 -17.21 8.08
CA TYR A 364 -21.54 -18.52 8.72
C TYR A 364 -20.18 -19.16 8.43
N THR A 365 -19.54 -18.81 7.30
CA THR A 365 -18.19 -19.26 7.02
C THR A 365 -17.17 -18.61 7.96
N VAL A 366 -17.35 -17.34 8.27
CA VAL A 366 -16.46 -16.56 9.17
C VAL A 366 -16.83 -16.77 10.64
N HIS A 367 -18.12 -16.91 10.94
CA HIS A 367 -18.71 -17.02 12.27
C HIS A 367 -19.66 -18.22 12.36
N PRO A 368 -19.14 -19.46 12.36
CA PRO A 368 -19.97 -20.67 12.43
C PRO A 368 -20.80 -20.77 13.72
N GLU A 369 -20.40 -20.04 14.77
CA GLU A 369 -21.14 -19.94 16.02
C GLU A 369 -22.54 -19.31 15.91
N PHE A 370 -22.81 -18.57 14.82
CA PHE A 370 -24.13 -17.98 14.57
C PHE A 370 -25.07 -18.93 13.86
N GLN A 371 -24.58 -20.07 13.38
CA GLN A 371 -25.39 -21.06 12.70
C GLN A 371 -26.18 -21.92 13.71
N ASP A 372 -27.50 -21.95 13.59
CA ASP A 372 -28.43 -22.90 14.24
C ASP A 372 -28.55 -22.87 15.77
N ARG A 373 -28.15 -21.83 16.52
CA ARG A 373 -28.26 -21.92 17.98
C ARG A 373 -28.81 -20.67 18.62
N THR A 374 -29.79 -20.92 19.49
CA THR A 374 -30.17 -19.99 20.55
C THR A 374 -28.95 -19.85 21.49
N GLN A 375 -28.48 -18.64 21.70
CA GLN A 375 -27.35 -18.37 22.59
C GLN A 375 -27.86 -17.78 23.90
N VAL A 376 -27.18 -18.10 24.99
CA VAL A 376 -27.43 -17.47 26.29
C VAL A 376 -26.34 -16.43 26.54
N ILE A 377 -26.71 -15.15 26.53
CA ILE A 377 -25.79 -14.04 26.81
C ILE A 377 -26.28 -13.34 28.12
N CYS A 378 -25.39 -13.27 29.11
CA CYS A 378 -25.73 -12.70 30.42
C CYS A 378 -27.00 -13.28 31.05
N GLY A 379 -27.22 -14.61 30.94
CA GLY A 379 -28.39 -15.31 31.49
C GLY A 379 -29.70 -15.11 30.69
N ARG A 380 -29.65 -14.44 29.54
CA ARG A 380 -30.82 -14.26 28.67
C ARG A 380 -30.65 -15.09 27.39
N GLU A 381 -31.70 -15.83 27.06
CA GLU A 381 -31.77 -16.57 25.81
C GLU A 381 -32.00 -15.60 24.64
N ILE A 382 -31.11 -15.64 23.66
CA ILE A 382 -31.16 -14.81 22.44
C ILE A 382 -31.52 -15.72 21.27
N ALA A 383 -32.52 -15.29 20.50
CA ALA A 383 -32.97 -16.03 19.33
C ALA A 383 -31.81 -16.25 18.33
N SER A 384 -31.85 -17.39 17.61
CA SER A 384 -30.88 -17.68 16.56
C SER A 384 -30.89 -16.59 15.46
N PHE A 385 -29.76 -16.45 14.78
CA PHE A 385 -29.63 -15.46 13.70
C PHE A 385 -30.69 -15.69 12.60
N ASP A 386 -30.96 -16.94 12.24
CA ASP A 386 -32.02 -17.28 11.25
C ASP A 386 -33.40 -16.88 11.72
N SER A 387 -33.71 -17.07 13.01
CA SER A 387 -34.97 -16.62 13.61
C SER A 387 -35.11 -15.09 13.60
N LEU A 388 -34.03 -14.37 13.85
CA LEU A 388 -34.00 -12.90 13.77
C LEU A 388 -34.13 -12.43 12.34
N ALA A 389 -33.49 -13.08 11.38
CA ALA A 389 -33.60 -12.79 9.95
C ALA A 389 -35.02 -13.01 9.44
N ALA A 390 -35.69 -14.10 9.84
CA ALA A 390 -37.10 -14.38 9.50
C ALA A 390 -38.04 -13.28 10.03
N LYS A 391 -37.87 -12.88 11.31
CA LYS A 391 -38.67 -11.79 11.90
C LYS A 391 -38.42 -10.46 11.21
N ALA A 392 -37.18 -10.16 10.82
CA ALA A 392 -36.85 -8.95 10.07
C ALA A 392 -37.49 -8.95 8.68
N ALA A 393 -37.59 -10.10 8.01
CA ALA A 393 -38.27 -10.25 6.74
C ALA A 393 -39.77 -9.97 6.85
N GLU A 394 -40.41 -10.43 7.94
CA GLU A 394 -41.83 -10.11 8.22
C GLU A 394 -42.03 -8.60 8.39
N ILE A 395 -41.12 -7.94 9.12
CA ILE A 395 -41.16 -6.47 9.29
C ILE A 395 -40.96 -5.75 7.96
N GLU A 396 -40.03 -6.18 7.13
CA GLU A 396 -39.77 -5.56 5.82
C GLU A 396 -40.97 -5.64 4.90
N THR A 397 -41.70 -6.77 4.90
CA THR A 397 -42.91 -6.91 4.11
C THR A 397 -44.05 -6.03 4.62
N GLY A 398 -44.10 -5.70 5.91
CA GLY A 398 -45.04 -4.79 6.52
C GLY A 398 -44.69 -3.29 6.35
N LEU A 399 -43.44 -2.97 6.06
CA LEU A 399 -42.99 -1.61 5.79
C LEU A 399 -43.28 -1.23 4.34
N GLN A 400 -44.43 -0.72 4.09
CA GLN A 400 -44.74 0.00 2.83
C GLN A 400 -44.20 1.43 2.99
N ALA A 401 -42.89 1.61 2.73
CA ALA A 401 -42.30 2.94 2.78
C ALA A 401 -42.58 3.67 1.46
N PRO A 402 -43.10 4.89 1.48
CA PRO A 402 -43.27 5.72 0.28
C PRO A 402 -41.96 6.40 -0.16
N PHE A 403 -40.80 5.82 0.16
CA PHE A 403 -39.47 6.43 -0.07
C PHE A 403 -38.75 5.75 -1.21
N SER A 404 -38.04 6.52 -1.98
CA SER A 404 -37.08 6.07 -3.02
C SER A 404 -35.73 5.67 -2.46
#